data_7347438786e29b0a5ae00a8217aa32b0
#
_entry.id   7347438786e29b0a5ae00a8217aa32b0
#
_cell.length_a   1.000
_cell.length_b   1.000
_cell.length_c   1.000
_cell.angle_alpha   90.00
_cell.angle_beta   90.00
_cell.angle_gamma   90.00
#
_symmetry.space_group_name_H-M   'P 1'
#
loop_
_entity.id
_entity.type
_entity.pdbx_description
1 polymer ?
#
loop_
_entity_poly.entity_id
_entity_poly.type
_entity_poly.pdbx_seq_one_letter_code
_entity_poly.pdbx_strand_id
1 'polypeptide(L)'
;MKKISTILKYLYKSLVRIFFKLLYGKIIYGNQNSFDKDLIIDTVISKNILKPNNNNYHIYKIINGRIYTDYVENVAIIHKNKVLDKVSYQQVDGELKNSKFNSSIYKGTPYFKKKISGSVLCLTQGASGHNNYFHWLFDILPKIKIYSEKYDLNTLNYFYLSRLKEFQKSSLKILRLDNIKILDANKY
;
A
#
# COMPACT_ATOMS: atom_id res chain seq x y z
N MET A 1 0.92 -38.44 12.66
CA MET A 1 1.21 -37.81 11.36
C MET A 1 0.94 -36.30 11.32
N LYS A 2 -0.21 -35.76 11.78
CA LYS A 2 -0.48 -34.27 11.74
C LYS A 2 0.58 -33.39 12.44
N LYS A 3 1.13 -33.78 13.61
CA LYS A 3 2.16 -33.01 14.34
C LYS A 3 3.48 -32.86 13.55
N ILE A 4 3.96 -33.92 12.91
CA ILE A 4 5.23 -33.91 12.14
C ILE A 4 5.11 -32.98 10.94
N SER A 5 3.97 -33.00 10.22
CA SER A 5 3.68 -32.09 9.10
C SER A 5 3.70 -30.62 9.53
N THR A 6 3.21 -30.33 10.74
CA THR A 6 3.20 -28.97 11.28
C THR A 6 4.62 -28.49 11.61
N ILE A 7 5.44 -29.32 12.24
CA ILE A 7 6.83 -29.00 12.57
C ILE A 7 7.65 -28.73 11.29
N LEU A 8 7.51 -29.60 10.28
CA LEU A 8 8.19 -29.43 8.99
C LEU A 8 7.78 -28.12 8.30
N LYS A 9 6.50 -27.73 8.35
CA LYS A 9 6.04 -26.43 7.84
C LYS A 9 6.65 -25.24 8.57
N TYR A 10 6.80 -25.32 9.90
CA TYR A 10 7.46 -24.25 10.68
C TYR A 10 8.96 -24.13 10.34
N LEU A 11 9.67 -25.26 10.25
CA LEU A 11 11.08 -25.28 9.87
C LEU A 11 11.29 -24.70 8.48
N TYR A 12 10.48 -25.12 7.50
CA TYR A 12 10.52 -24.58 6.14
C TYR A 12 10.29 -23.06 6.13
N LYS A 13 9.23 -22.57 6.79
CA LYS A 13 8.95 -21.12 6.88
C LYS A 13 10.10 -20.37 7.54
N SER A 14 10.74 -20.95 8.56
CA SER A 14 11.89 -20.33 9.23
C SER A 14 13.10 -20.22 8.30
N LEU A 15 13.42 -21.29 7.59
CA LEU A 15 14.52 -21.30 6.61
C LEU A 15 14.30 -20.29 5.48
N VAL A 16 13.09 -20.23 4.93
CA VAL A 16 12.70 -19.25 3.91
C VAL A 16 12.87 -17.81 4.43
N ARG A 17 12.46 -17.54 5.66
CA ARG A 17 12.62 -16.21 6.28
C ARG A 17 14.09 -15.85 6.46
N ILE A 18 14.93 -16.78 6.90
CA ILE A 18 16.36 -16.57 7.06
C ILE A 18 16.98 -16.26 5.69
N PHE A 19 16.69 -17.08 4.68
CA PHE A 19 17.18 -16.87 3.33
C PHE A 19 16.82 -15.47 2.79
N PHE A 20 15.57 -15.07 2.82
CA PHE A 20 15.15 -13.77 2.33
C PHE A 20 15.63 -12.60 3.19
N LYS A 21 15.85 -12.82 4.51
CA LYS A 21 16.47 -11.83 5.37
C LYS A 21 17.95 -11.60 5.02
N LEU A 22 18.68 -12.64 4.65
CA LEU A 22 20.07 -12.52 4.16
C LEU A 22 20.09 -11.81 2.80
N LEU A 23 19.17 -12.15 1.90
CA LEU A 23 19.11 -11.59 0.54
C LEU A 23 18.66 -10.12 0.53
N TYR A 24 17.69 -9.75 1.33
CA TYR A 24 17.00 -8.43 1.26
C TYR A 24 17.15 -7.56 2.50
N GLY A 25 17.78 -8.06 3.54
CA GLY A 25 17.87 -7.39 4.83
C GLY A 25 16.60 -7.54 5.70
N LYS A 26 16.71 -7.09 6.94
CA LYS A 26 15.61 -7.08 7.91
C LYS A 26 14.70 -5.88 7.62
N ILE A 27 13.39 -6.10 7.63
CA ILE A 27 12.40 -5.01 7.65
C ILE A 27 12.25 -4.53 9.09
N ILE A 28 12.28 -3.22 9.29
CA ILE A 28 12.15 -2.59 10.60
C ILE A 28 11.07 -1.50 10.58
N TYR A 29 10.58 -1.15 11.75
CA TYR A 29 9.75 0.02 11.93
C TYR A 29 10.53 1.30 11.63
N GLY A 30 9.96 2.19 10.83
CA GLY A 30 10.59 3.45 10.44
C GLY A 30 10.04 4.63 11.23
N ASN A 31 10.93 5.45 11.81
CA ASN A 31 10.54 6.76 12.30
C ASN A 31 10.70 7.78 11.17
N GLN A 32 9.70 8.67 10.97
CA GLN A 32 9.63 9.59 9.84
C GLN A 32 10.61 10.77 9.90
N ASN A 33 11.36 10.91 10.99
CA ASN A 33 12.26 12.06 11.19
C ASN A 33 13.58 11.97 10.40
N SER A 34 13.78 10.94 9.59
CA SER A 34 14.93 10.91 8.69
C SER A 34 14.56 11.62 7.39
N PHE A 35 15.07 12.82 7.17
CA PHE A 35 15.07 13.51 5.89
C PHE A 35 15.81 12.67 4.86
N ASP A 36 15.05 11.87 4.11
CA ASP A 36 15.57 11.11 3.01
C ASP A 36 15.14 11.79 1.70
N LYS A 37 16.11 12.18 0.88
CA LYS A 37 15.86 12.82 -0.42
C LYS A 37 15.00 11.99 -1.38
N ASP A 38 14.91 10.70 -1.14
CA ASP A 38 14.09 9.78 -1.93
C ASP A 38 12.64 9.68 -1.42
N LEU A 39 12.31 10.41 -0.34
CA LEU A 39 10.98 10.50 0.24
C LEU A 39 10.51 11.96 0.24
N ILE A 40 9.54 12.26 -0.60
CA ILE A 40 8.91 13.58 -0.70
C ILE A 40 7.52 13.47 -0.08
N ILE A 41 7.16 14.42 0.79
CA ILE A 41 5.84 14.51 1.40
C ILE A 41 5.22 15.82 0.97
N ASP A 42 4.19 15.73 0.13
CA ASP A 42 3.41 16.89 -0.30
C ASP A 42 2.12 17.00 0.51
N THR A 43 1.72 18.21 0.84
CA THR A 43 0.47 18.48 1.53
C THR A 43 -0.54 19.07 0.56
N VAL A 44 -1.73 18.51 0.56
CA VAL A 44 -2.92 19.02 -0.12
C VAL A 44 -3.90 19.51 0.93
N ILE A 45 -4.27 20.78 0.84
CA ILE A 45 -5.24 21.40 1.74
C ILE A 45 -6.59 21.40 1.03
N SER A 46 -7.53 20.61 1.51
CA SER A 46 -8.89 20.61 1.02
C SER A 46 -9.76 21.48 1.91
N LYS A 47 -10.39 22.50 1.32
CA LYS A 47 -11.41 23.30 1.99
C LYS A 47 -12.70 22.48 2.07
N ASN A 48 -13.11 22.14 3.28
CA ASN A 48 -14.39 21.50 3.48
C ASN A 48 -15.50 22.57 3.45
N ILE A 49 -16.42 22.47 2.47
CA ILE A 49 -17.53 23.42 2.30
C ILE A 49 -18.50 23.37 3.50
N LEU A 50 -18.59 22.21 4.17
CA LEU A 50 -19.55 21.98 5.26
C LEU A 50 -18.95 22.21 6.67
N LYS A 51 -17.64 22.29 6.79
CA LYS A 51 -16.93 22.53 8.06
C LYS A 51 -15.82 23.54 7.84
N PRO A 52 -15.67 24.56 8.70
CA PRO A 52 -14.67 25.62 8.53
C PRO A 52 -13.21 25.11 8.70
N ASN A 53 -13.01 23.87 9.09
CA ASN A 53 -11.68 23.29 9.28
C ASN A 53 -11.12 22.78 7.97
N ASN A 54 -9.94 23.26 7.61
CA ASN A 54 -9.16 22.73 6.50
C ASN A 54 -8.65 21.33 6.87
N ASN A 55 -8.90 20.36 6.00
CA ASN A 55 -8.30 19.05 6.14
C ASN A 55 -6.97 19.01 5.37
N ASN A 56 -5.90 18.64 6.07
CA ASN A 56 -4.58 18.44 5.47
C ASN A 56 -4.43 16.96 5.08
N TYR A 57 -4.26 16.71 3.79
CA TYR A 57 -3.95 15.40 3.26
C TYR A 57 -2.48 15.35 2.83
N HIS A 58 -1.83 14.22 3.04
CA HIS A 58 -0.43 14.05 2.68
C HIS A 58 -0.27 13.01 1.57
N ILE A 59 0.48 13.37 0.55
CA ILE A 59 0.89 12.47 -0.54
C ILE A 59 2.36 12.13 -0.31
N TYR A 60 2.65 10.83 -0.18
CA TYR A 60 4.00 10.32 0.00
C TYR A 60 4.52 9.80 -1.34
N LYS A 61 5.50 10.49 -1.91
CA LYS A 61 6.20 10.07 -3.12
C LYS A 61 7.53 9.43 -2.73
N ILE A 62 7.72 8.19 -3.11
CA ILE A 62 8.85 7.38 -2.69
C ILE A 62 9.57 6.86 -3.92
N ILE A 63 10.82 7.26 -4.10
CA ILE A 63 11.68 6.77 -5.18
C ILE A 63 12.17 5.37 -4.78
N ASN A 64 12.02 4.40 -5.68
CA ASN A 64 12.38 3.00 -5.42
C ASN A 64 11.70 2.42 -4.17
N GLY A 65 10.50 2.90 -3.86
CA GLY A 65 9.67 2.37 -2.80
C GLY A 65 9.23 0.93 -3.07
N ARG A 66 8.80 0.25 -2.02
CA ARG A 66 8.26 -1.10 -2.09
C ARG A 66 6.90 -1.16 -1.42
N ILE A 67 5.96 -1.82 -2.07
CA ILE A 67 4.67 -2.17 -1.50
C ILE A 67 4.72 -3.65 -1.12
N TYR A 68 4.26 -3.99 0.06
CA TYR A 68 4.01 -5.35 0.49
C TYR A 68 2.57 -5.46 0.99
N THR A 69 1.81 -6.35 0.38
CA THR A 69 0.47 -6.70 0.83
C THR A 69 0.44 -8.17 1.21
N ASP A 70 -0.01 -8.47 2.41
CA ASP A 70 -0.25 -9.85 2.84
C ASP A 70 -1.66 -10.29 2.44
N TYR A 71 -2.60 -9.46 2.80
CA TYR A 71 -3.97 -9.41 2.28
C TYR A 71 -4.23 -7.96 1.87
N VAL A 72 -5.30 -7.74 1.15
CA VAL A 72 -5.64 -6.41 0.66
C VAL A 72 -5.86 -5.38 1.77
N GLU A 73 -6.10 -5.84 3.00
CA GLU A 73 -6.27 -5.03 4.20
C GLU A 73 -4.96 -4.64 4.89
N ASN A 74 -3.88 -5.39 4.63
CA ASN A 74 -2.61 -5.24 5.32
C ASN A 74 -1.55 -4.75 4.34
N VAL A 75 -1.43 -3.45 4.22
CA VAL A 75 -0.49 -2.81 3.29
C VAL A 75 0.68 -2.21 4.06
N ALA A 76 1.89 -2.57 3.67
CA ALA A 76 3.10 -1.91 4.12
C ALA A 76 3.77 -1.17 2.97
N ILE A 77 4.01 0.11 3.17
CA ILE A 77 4.85 0.93 2.32
C ILE A 77 6.25 0.96 2.93
N ILE A 78 7.21 0.49 2.15
CA ILE A 78 8.57 0.26 2.64
C ILE A 78 9.55 1.08 1.82
N HIS A 79 10.40 1.83 2.50
CA HIS A 79 11.52 2.56 1.93
C HIS A 79 12.81 2.16 2.64
N LYS A 80 13.85 1.75 1.89
CA LYS A 80 15.14 1.30 2.45
C LYS A 80 15.00 0.33 3.63
N ASN A 81 14.13 -0.68 3.50
CA ASN A 81 13.79 -1.66 4.53
C ASN A 81 13.11 -1.11 5.80
N LYS A 82 12.67 0.15 5.79
CA LYS A 82 11.87 0.72 6.87
C LYS A 82 10.42 0.81 6.44
N VAL A 83 9.50 0.32 7.26
CA VAL A 83 8.06 0.50 7.08
C VAL A 83 7.72 1.93 7.45
N LEU A 84 7.09 2.67 6.54
CA LEU A 84 6.68 4.05 6.78
C LEU A 84 5.40 4.09 7.60
N ASP A 85 5.47 4.75 8.75
CA ASP A 85 4.42 4.73 9.79
C ASP A 85 3.06 5.22 9.27
N LYS A 86 2.99 6.44 8.80
CA LYS A 86 1.73 7.12 8.49
C LYS A 86 1.00 6.61 7.24
N VAL A 87 1.60 5.69 6.49
CA VAL A 87 1.04 5.15 5.25
C VAL A 87 0.97 3.63 5.23
N SER A 88 1.26 2.98 6.36
CA SER A 88 1.29 1.52 6.47
C SER A 88 0.37 1.08 7.59
N TYR A 89 -0.86 0.77 7.25
CA TYR A 89 -1.87 0.33 8.20
C TYR A 89 -2.13 -1.16 8.06
N GLN A 90 -2.55 -1.77 9.16
CA GLN A 90 -3.07 -3.11 9.22
C GLN A 90 -4.44 -3.07 9.88
N GLN A 91 -5.43 -3.69 9.27
CA GLN A 91 -6.71 -3.90 9.89
C GLN A 91 -6.64 -5.13 10.81
N VAL A 92 -7.00 -4.95 12.07
CA VAL A 92 -7.06 -6.01 13.07
C VAL A 92 -8.35 -5.84 13.85
N ASP A 93 -9.21 -6.85 13.83
CA ASP A 93 -10.50 -6.85 14.55
C ASP A 93 -11.39 -5.64 14.19
N GLY A 94 -11.40 -5.25 12.93
CA GLY A 94 -12.17 -4.10 12.44
C GLY A 94 -11.53 -2.73 12.69
N GLU A 95 -10.42 -2.67 13.44
CA GLU A 95 -9.70 -1.43 13.71
C GLU A 95 -8.43 -1.28 12.87
N LEU A 96 -8.12 -0.05 12.45
CA LEU A 96 -6.87 0.28 11.80
C LEU A 96 -5.76 0.43 12.85
N LYS A 97 -4.80 -0.47 12.83
CA LYS A 97 -3.58 -0.39 13.64
C LYS A 97 -2.44 0.26 12.84
N ASN A 98 -1.59 0.99 13.53
CA ASN A 98 -0.44 1.64 12.91
C ASN A 98 0.65 0.63 12.50
N SER A 99 1.70 1.12 11.83
CA SER A 99 2.76 0.30 11.24
C SER A 99 3.53 -0.56 12.24
N LYS A 100 3.55 -0.24 13.54
CA LYS A 100 4.20 -1.08 14.56
C LYS A 100 3.64 -2.50 14.59
N PHE A 101 2.35 -2.63 14.32
CA PHE A 101 1.63 -3.90 14.32
C PHE A 101 1.59 -4.56 12.93
N ASN A 102 2.19 -3.93 11.92
CA ASN A 102 2.14 -4.45 10.56
C ASN A 102 2.91 -5.77 10.46
N SER A 103 2.23 -6.80 9.97
CA SER A 103 2.77 -8.16 9.86
C SER A 103 4.03 -8.27 9.01
N SER A 104 4.28 -7.33 8.10
CA SER A 104 5.50 -7.27 7.27
C SER A 104 6.78 -7.16 8.11
N ILE A 105 6.71 -6.53 9.28
CA ILE A 105 7.86 -6.41 10.18
C ILE A 105 8.29 -7.79 10.68
N TYR A 106 7.33 -8.63 11.04
CA TYR A 106 7.60 -9.98 11.56
C TYR A 106 7.91 -10.98 10.46
N LYS A 107 7.18 -10.90 9.35
CA LYS A 107 7.34 -11.82 8.21
C LYS A 107 8.55 -11.48 7.37
N GLY A 108 8.98 -10.22 7.36
CA GLY A 108 10.04 -9.74 6.50
C GLY A 108 9.62 -9.79 5.02
N THR A 109 10.56 -10.14 4.14
CA THR A 109 10.29 -10.35 2.72
C THR A 109 10.18 -11.85 2.47
N PRO A 110 8.96 -12.43 2.37
CA PRO A 110 8.80 -13.89 2.28
C PRO A 110 8.93 -14.46 0.86
N TYR A 111 9.06 -13.60 -0.16
CA TYR A 111 9.10 -13.96 -1.57
C TYR A 111 10.10 -13.10 -2.33
N PHE A 112 10.44 -13.51 -3.56
CA PHE A 112 11.23 -12.68 -4.46
C PHE A 112 10.48 -11.39 -4.80
N LYS A 113 11.21 -10.27 -4.75
CA LYS A 113 10.65 -8.97 -5.12
C LYS A 113 10.37 -8.92 -6.61
N LYS A 114 9.19 -8.48 -6.98
CA LYS A 114 8.88 -8.11 -8.37
C LYS A 114 9.24 -6.65 -8.58
N LYS A 115 10.01 -6.37 -9.62
CA LYS A 115 10.37 -5.01 -10.01
C LYS A 115 9.37 -4.48 -11.02
N ILE A 116 8.81 -3.33 -10.74
CA ILE A 116 7.89 -2.61 -11.61
C ILE A 116 8.59 -1.33 -12.06
N SER A 117 8.67 -1.11 -13.37
CA SER A 117 9.18 0.13 -13.94
C SER A 117 8.02 1.11 -14.16
N GLY A 118 8.19 2.35 -13.71
CA GLY A 118 7.18 3.41 -13.82
C GLY A 118 6.61 3.84 -12.47
N SER A 119 5.66 4.77 -12.54
CA SER A 119 4.98 5.37 -11.39
C SER A 119 3.75 4.56 -10.99
N VAL A 120 3.61 4.30 -9.68
CA VAL A 120 2.52 3.51 -9.12
C VAL A 120 1.82 4.30 -8.03
N LEU A 121 0.52 4.52 -8.17
CA LEU A 121 -0.32 5.07 -7.10
C LEU A 121 -0.93 3.91 -6.29
N CYS A 122 -0.52 3.81 -5.02
CA CYS A 122 -1.07 2.81 -4.09
C CYS A 122 -2.41 3.28 -3.54
N LEU A 123 -3.47 2.53 -3.80
CA LEU A 123 -4.84 2.85 -3.42
C LEU A 123 -5.45 1.85 -2.42
N THR A 124 -4.69 0.82 -2.02
CA THR A 124 -5.20 -0.27 -1.18
C THR A 124 -5.10 -0.03 0.33
N GLN A 125 -4.57 1.10 0.76
CA GLN A 125 -4.38 1.41 2.18
C GLN A 125 -5.70 1.57 2.92
N GLY A 126 -5.72 1.15 4.19
CA GLY A 126 -6.82 1.43 5.11
C GLY A 126 -8.11 0.74 4.70
N ALA A 127 -8.10 -0.58 4.46
CA ALA A 127 -9.25 -1.36 4.01
C ALA A 127 -9.80 -1.00 2.61
N SER A 128 -9.22 0.00 1.93
CA SER A 128 -9.61 0.40 0.56
C SER A 128 -9.43 -0.72 -0.44
N GLY A 129 -8.65 -1.74 -0.10
CA GLY A 129 -8.46 -2.92 -0.93
C GLY A 129 -9.69 -3.80 -1.08
N HIS A 130 -10.69 -3.65 -0.23
CA HIS A 130 -11.96 -4.35 -0.37
C HIS A 130 -12.72 -3.90 -1.60
N ASN A 131 -13.14 -4.87 -2.42
CA ASN A 131 -13.91 -4.63 -3.62
C ASN A 131 -15.39 -4.39 -3.30
N ASN A 132 -15.70 -3.47 -2.37
CA ASN A 132 -17.06 -3.04 -2.10
C ASN A 132 -17.31 -1.61 -2.59
N TYR A 133 -18.57 -1.29 -2.78
CA TYR A 133 -19.00 -0.02 -3.35
C TYR A 133 -18.68 1.16 -2.42
N PHE A 134 -18.82 0.96 -1.10
CA PHE A 134 -18.55 2.00 -0.10
C PHE A 134 -17.08 2.44 -0.14
N HIS A 135 -16.14 1.49 -0.04
CA HIS A 135 -14.70 1.82 -0.08
C HIS A 135 -14.26 2.39 -1.43
N TRP A 136 -14.93 1.99 -2.52
CA TRP A 136 -14.67 2.59 -3.81
C TRP A 136 -14.97 4.08 -3.82
N LEU A 137 -16.18 4.46 -3.38
CA LEU A 137 -16.63 5.86 -3.40
C LEU A 137 -15.96 6.73 -2.36
N PHE A 138 -15.75 6.21 -1.13
CA PHE A 138 -15.34 7.05 0.00
C PHE A 138 -13.86 6.93 0.34
N ASP A 139 -13.14 5.94 -0.16
CA ASP A 139 -11.72 5.78 0.10
C ASP A 139 -10.88 5.88 -1.18
N ILE A 140 -11.25 5.19 -2.26
CA ILE A 140 -10.41 5.10 -3.47
C ILE A 140 -10.55 6.34 -4.34
N LEU A 141 -11.74 6.71 -4.74
CA LEU A 141 -11.96 7.89 -5.59
C LEU A 141 -11.47 9.18 -4.93
N PRO A 142 -11.68 9.43 -3.62
CA PRO A 142 -11.11 10.59 -2.94
C PRO A 142 -9.57 10.60 -2.95
N LYS A 143 -8.90 9.46 -2.82
CA LYS A 143 -7.43 9.38 -2.92
C LYS A 143 -6.94 9.79 -4.31
N ILE A 144 -7.63 9.34 -5.37
CA ILE A 144 -7.32 9.74 -6.75
C ILE A 144 -7.53 11.25 -6.91
N LYS A 145 -8.62 11.80 -6.39
CA LYS A 145 -8.90 13.24 -6.41
C LYS A 145 -7.85 14.04 -5.68
N ILE A 146 -7.48 13.65 -4.45
CA ILE A 146 -6.41 14.31 -3.67
C ILE A 146 -5.09 14.28 -4.44
N TYR A 147 -4.73 13.15 -5.06
CA TYR A 147 -3.54 13.06 -5.87
C TYR A 147 -3.58 14.03 -7.06
N SER A 148 -4.71 14.15 -7.74
CA SER A 148 -4.89 15.03 -8.91
C SER A 148 -4.80 16.52 -8.58
N GLU A 149 -4.99 16.93 -7.34
CA GLU A 149 -4.79 18.33 -6.92
C GLU A 149 -3.31 18.78 -6.97
N LYS A 150 -2.40 17.82 -6.96
CA LYS A 150 -0.96 18.11 -6.91
C LYS A 150 -0.20 17.57 -8.11
N TYR A 151 -0.66 16.47 -8.69
CA TYR A 151 0.03 15.75 -9.75
C TYR A 151 -0.90 15.43 -10.93
N ASP A 152 -0.35 15.44 -12.13
CA ASP A 152 -1.07 15.00 -13.33
C ASP A 152 -1.24 13.46 -13.31
N LEU A 153 -2.49 13.00 -13.35
CA LEU A 153 -2.83 11.58 -13.42
C LEU A 153 -2.29 10.91 -14.69
N ASN A 154 -2.12 11.64 -15.79
CA ASN A 154 -1.57 11.11 -17.03
C ASN A 154 -0.09 10.68 -16.92
N THR A 155 0.60 11.13 -15.86
CA THR A 155 1.98 10.71 -15.57
C THR A 155 2.07 9.35 -14.85
N LEU A 156 0.92 8.80 -14.43
CA LEU A 156 0.87 7.50 -13.76
C LEU A 156 0.86 6.37 -14.79
N ASN A 157 1.66 5.34 -14.48
CA ASN A 157 1.64 4.10 -15.25
C ASN A 157 0.65 3.09 -14.66
N TYR A 158 0.49 3.09 -13.32
CA TYR A 158 -0.27 2.05 -12.65
C TYR A 158 -1.06 2.56 -11.44
N PHE A 159 -2.25 1.98 -11.26
CA PHE A 159 -2.94 1.93 -9.98
C PHE A 159 -2.68 0.57 -9.31
N TYR A 160 -2.24 0.57 -8.06
CA TYR A 160 -2.13 -0.64 -7.26
C TYR A 160 -3.42 -0.86 -6.48
N LEU A 161 -4.23 -1.80 -6.96
CA LEU A 161 -5.59 -2.10 -6.49
C LEU A 161 -5.83 -3.60 -6.54
N SER A 162 -6.87 -4.07 -5.85
CA SER A 162 -7.44 -5.40 -6.11
C SER A 162 -8.02 -5.48 -7.52
N ARG A 163 -8.27 -6.71 -8.00
CA ARG A 163 -8.97 -6.93 -9.27
C ARG A 163 -10.30 -6.17 -9.31
N LEU A 164 -10.46 -5.31 -10.31
CA LEU A 164 -11.63 -4.44 -10.44
C LEU A 164 -12.91 -5.22 -10.79
N LYS A 165 -14.00 -4.82 -10.15
CA LYS A 165 -15.38 -5.17 -10.54
C LYS A 165 -15.88 -4.24 -11.64
N GLU A 166 -16.98 -4.59 -12.30
CA GLU A 166 -17.52 -3.84 -13.43
C GLU A 166 -17.88 -2.39 -13.08
N PHE A 167 -18.48 -2.14 -11.91
CA PHE A 167 -18.81 -0.77 -11.49
C PHE A 167 -17.55 0.11 -11.31
N GLN A 168 -16.44 -0.48 -10.88
CA GLN A 168 -15.17 0.23 -10.73
C GLN A 168 -14.56 0.57 -12.09
N LYS A 169 -14.58 -0.38 -13.02
CA LYS A 169 -14.13 -0.14 -14.42
C LYS A 169 -14.96 0.95 -15.09
N SER A 170 -16.28 0.89 -14.93
CA SER A 170 -17.20 1.91 -15.48
C SER A 170 -16.91 3.28 -14.90
N SER A 171 -16.64 3.37 -13.58
CA SER A 171 -16.27 4.63 -12.92
C SER A 171 -14.96 5.20 -13.49
N LEU A 172 -13.93 4.36 -13.66
CA LEU A 172 -12.65 4.80 -14.23
C LEU A 172 -12.81 5.28 -15.67
N LYS A 173 -13.66 4.62 -16.48
CA LYS A 173 -13.98 5.04 -17.85
C LYS A 173 -14.68 6.40 -17.87
N ILE A 174 -15.67 6.63 -17.02
CA ILE A 174 -16.35 7.93 -16.88
C ILE A 174 -15.36 9.02 -16.51
N LEU A 175 -14.39 8.73 -15.64
CA LEU A 175 -13.33 9.65 -15.22
C LEU A 175 -12.18 9.77 -16.23
N ARG A 176 -12.22 9.04 -17.35
CA ARG A 176 -11.15 8.98 -18.38
C ARG A 176 -9.79 8.51 -17.83
N LEU A 177 -9.84 7.57 -16.88
CA LEU A 177 -8.66 6.98 -16.20
C LEU A 177 -8.47 5.50 -16.55
N ASP A 178 -9.19 4.98 -17.52
CA ASP A 178 -9.14 3.59 -17.97
C ASP A 178 -7.88 3.25 -18.79
N ASN A 179 -7.10 4.25 -19.16
CA ASN A 179 -5.77 4.09 -19.75
C ASN A 179 -4.68 3.72 -18.71
N ILE A 180 -4.90 3.98 -17.42
CA ILE A 180 -3.96 3.66 -16.35
C ILE A 180 -4.08 2.16 -16.02
N LYS A 181 -2.95 1.44 -16.12
CA LYS A 181 -2.93 -0.01 -15.91
C LYS A 181 -3.17 -0.38 -14.45
N ILE A 182 -3.87 -1.49 -14.22
CA ILE A 182 -4.11 -2.02 -12.87
C ILE A 182 -3.06 -3.07 -12.51
N LEU A 183 -2.33 -2.84 -11.43
CA LEU A 183 -1.54 -3.86 -10.76
C LEU A 183 -2.41 -4.53 -9.71
N ASP A 184 -2.78 -5.78 -9.95
CA ASP A 184 -3.65 -6.54 -9.06
C ASP A 184 -2.93 -6.89 -7.75
N ALA A 185 -3.31 -6.24 -6.66
CA ALA A 185 -2.72 -6.39 -5.34
C ALA A 185 -2.79 -7.82 -4.77
N ASN A 186 -3.62 -8.69 -5.34
CA ASN A 186 -3.70 -10.10 -4.98
C ASN A 186 -2.65 -10.96 -5.70
N LYS A 187 -1.96 -10.41 -6.71
CA LYS A 187 -0.98 -11.14 -7.53
C LYS A 187 0.45 -10.64 -7.37
N TYR A 188 0.62 -9.45 -6.79
CA TYR A 188 1.92 -8.78 -6.67
C TYR A 188 2.36 -8.66 -5.23
#